data_e980a312516fe0b878295758f07ec430
#
_entry.id   e980a312516fe0b878295758f07ec430
#
_cell.length_a   1.000
_cell.length_b   1.000
_cell.length_c   1.000
_cell.angle_alpha   90.00
_cell.angle_beta   90.00
_cell.angle_gamma   90.00
#
_symmetry.space_group_name_H-M   'P 1'
#
loop_
_entity.id
_entity.type
_entity.pdbx_description
1 polymer ?
#
loop_
_entity_poly.entity_id
_entity_poly.type
_entity_poly.pdbx_seq_one_letter_code
_entity_poly.pdbx_strand_id
1 'polypeptide(L)'
;MPDHILVKHIPKYIDKEITLRGWVYNIRKSGKIWFLILRDGTNWIQCVILKNEVSEDVFNLKDALTQESSVEIRGVVQSAPRQEFGFEILVKNINVYQIAEEYPIALKEHGIEFLLDNRHLWLRSRKPNAVLKIRSVVEKACRDFFDERDFVLVDSPMFTPNAAEGTTTLFETDYFGRKAYLTQSGQLYSEAAIMAFNKTYCFGPCFRAEKSKTRRHLTEFWMIEPEMAFYDIHDNMDLAEEFVTYLVQSALNNCPNELKILERDLNKLEKIAPPFPRITYDEAVEILHRKGIEFEWGSDFGAPHETAISEDFDKPVMIWKWPAETKAFYMKRDPEDERYVLGVDMIAPEGFGEIIGGSQREEDINKLLARIKHENLPEE
;
A
#
# COMPACT_ATOMS: atom_id res chain seq x y z
N MET A 1 -14.43 -27.12 14.57
CA MET A 1 -13.86 -25.77 14.74
C MET A 1 -12.52 -25.93 15.43
N PRO A 2 -11.52 -25.08 15.20
CA PRO A 2 -10.25 -25.22 15.94
C PRO A 2 -10.50 -25.06 17.44
N ASP A 3 -9.81 -25.87 18.25
CA ASP A 3 -9.94 -25.88 19.70
C ASP A 3 -9.35 -24.65 20.41
N HIS A 4 -9.03 -23.60 19.68
CA HIS A 4 -8.44 -22.37 20.18
C HIS A 4 -9.11 -21.13 19.59
N ILE A 5 -9.01 -20.03 20.32
CA ILE A 5 -9.59 -18.73 19.97
C ILE A 5 -8.49 -17.80 19.49
N LEU A 6 -8.80 -16.91 18.53
CA LEU A 6 -7.89 -15.87 18.11
C LEU A 6 -7.98 -14.65 19.03
N VAL A 7 -6.86 -13.96 19.24
CA VAL A 7 -6.76 -12.78 20.12
C VAL A 7 -7.79 -11.71 19.75
N LYS A 8 -8.04 -11.45 18.47
CA LYS A 8 -9.05 -10.48 18.01
C LYS A 8 -10.49 -10.79 18.48
N HIS A 9 -10.77 -12.02 18.90
CA HIS A 9 -12.10 -12.42 19.35
C HIS A 9 -12.26 -12.45 20.87
N ILE A 10 -11.20 -12.20 21.65
CA ILE A 10 -11.18 -12.21 23.11
C ILE A 10 -12.32 -11.38 23.75
N PRO A 11 -12.71 -10.18 23.24
CA PRO A 11 -13.80 -9.41 23.83
C PRO A 11 -15.12 -10.16 24.00
N LYS A 12 -15.34 -11.24 23.25
CA LYS A 12 -16.55 -12.08 23.33
C LYS A 12 -16.50 -13.11 24.45
N TYR A 13 -15.39 -13.22 25.18
CA TYR A 13 -15.10 -14.29 26.13
C TYR A 13 -14.71 -13.79 27.53
N ILE A 14 -15.16 -12.59 27.92
CA ILE A 14 -14.90 -12.03 29.25
C ILE A 14 -15.34 -13.03 30.30
N ASP A 15 -14.54 -13.23 31.36
CA ASP A 15 -14.71 -14.14 32.47
C ASP A 15 -14.81 -15.62 32.08
N LYS A 16 -14.52 -15.97 30.83
CA LYS A 16 -14.49 -17.36 30.37
C LYS A 16 -13.05 -17.85 30.24
N GLU A 17 -12.89 -19.14 30.51
CA GLU A 17 -11.66 -19.85 30.24
C GLU A 17 -11.56 -20.14 28.73
N ILE A 18 -10.41 -19.80 28.13
CA ILE A 18 -10.11 -19.98 26.70
C ILE A 18 -8.74 -20.61 26.51
N THR A 19 -8.51 -21.11 25.30
CA THR A 19 -7.21 -21.55 24.83
C THR A 19 -6.76 -20.64 23.67
N LEU A 20 -5.53 -20.13 23.77
CA LEU A 20 -4.84 -19.36 22.75
C LEU A 20 -3.60 -20.11 22.29
N ARG A 21 -3.24 -19.98 21.01
CA ARG A 21 -1.98 -20.48 20.44
C ARG A 21 -1.24 -19.34 19.78
N GLY A 22 0.07 -19.29 19.94
CA GLY A 22 0.87 -18.23 19.35
C GLY A 22 2.32 -18.29 19.75
N TRP A 23 2.97 -17.17 19.56
CA TRP A 23 4.40 -16.99 19.81
C TRP A 23 4.63 -16.00 20.93
N VAL A 24 5.67 -16.27 21.72
CA VAL A 24 6.14 -15.39 22.80
C VAL A 24 6.79 -14.16 22.16
N TYR A 25 6.14 -13.00 22.27
CA TYR A 25 6.68 -11.76 21.78
C TYR A 25 7.64 -11.09 22.78
N ASN A 26 7.28 -11.14 24.06
CA ASN A 26 8.10 -10.58 25.14
C ASN A 26 7.77 -11.25 26.49
N ILE A 27 8.74 -11.29 27.39
CA ILE A 27 8.58 -11.75 28.77
C ILE A 27 9.15 -10.71 29.73
N ARG A 28 8.38 -10.41 30.79
CA ARG A 28 8.82 -9.55 31.90
C ARG A 28 8.60 -10.25 33.21
N LYS A 29 9.65 -10.38 34.05
CA LYS A 29 9.63 -11.06 35.33
C LYS A 29 9.56 -10.05 36.48
N SER A 30 8.70 -10.32 37.49
CA SER A 30 8.54 -9.48 38.68
C SER A 30 8.17 -10.33 39.90
N GLY A 31 9.17 -10.90 40.57
CA GLY A 31 8.97 -11.67 41.80
C GLY A 31 8.03 -12.90 41.66
N LYS A 32 6.85 -12.82 42.26
CA LYS A 32 5.84 -13.87 42.23
C LYS A 32 4.89 -13.81 41.03
N ILE A 33 5.13 -12.85 40.12
CA ILE A 33 4.34 -12.63 38.91
C ILE A 33 5.29 -12.53 37.74
N TRP A 34 4.89 -13.05 36.58
CA TRP A 34 5.54 -12.71 35.34
C TRP A 34 4.49 -12.52 34.24
N PHE A 35 4.89 -11.78 33.23
CA PHE A 35 4.02 -11.37 32.14
C PHE A 35 4.61 -11.89 30.84
N LEU A 36 3.77 -12.47 30.01
CA LEU A 36 4.11 -12.91 28.67
C LEU A 36 3.21 -12.15 27.69
N ILE A 37 3.77 -11.52 26.71
CA ILE A 37 3.02 -10.98 25.58
C ILE A 37 2.95 -12.09 24.52
N LEU A 38 1.75 -12.58 24.26
CA LEU A 38 1.48 -13.55 23.21
C LEU A 38 1.08 -12.83 21.92
N ARG A 39 1.63 -13.26 20.79
CA ARG A 39 1.21 -12.87 19.45
C ARG A 39 0.64 -14.07 18.72
N ASP A 40 -0.57 -13.93 18.14
CA ASP A 40 -1.21 -15.00 17.34
C ASP A 40 -1.37 -14.64 15.85
N GLY A 41 -0.78 -13.51 15.41
CA GLY A 41 -0.93 -12.97 14.06
C GLY A 41 -2.12 -12.02 13.91
N THR A 42 -3.16 -12.15 14.70
CA THR A 42 -4.30 -11.21 14.69
C THR A 42 -4.07 -10.00 15.59
N ASN A 43 -3.44 -10.22 16.76
CA ASN A 43 -3.10 -9.16 17.71
C ASN A 43 -2.09 -9.66 18.77
N TRP A 44 -1.78 -8.80 19.74
CA TRP A 44 -0.94 -9.06 20.92
C TRP A 44 -1.79 -9.01 22.16
N ILE A 45 -1.56 -9.92 23.10
CA ILE A 45 -2.29 -9.97 24.38
C ILE A 45 -1.32 -10.22 25.54
N GLN A 46 -1.53 -9.52 26.66
CA GLN A 46 -0.80 -9.78 27.88
C GLN A 46 -1.39 -11.01 28.57
N CYS A 47 -0.53 -11.95 28.91
CA CYS A 47 -0.84 -13.10 29.73
C CYS A 47 -0.14 -12.91 31.08
N VAL A 48 -0.92 -13.01 32.16
CA VAL A 48 -0.46 -12.82 33.55
C VAL A 48 -0.31 -14.15 34.21
N ILE A 49 0.86 -14.50 34.70
CA ILE A 49 1.18 -15.75 35.35
C ILE A 49 1.48 -15.48 36.83
N LEU A 50 0.60 -15.95 37.70
CA LEU A 50 0.75 -15.80 39.14
C LEU A 50 1.26 -17.11 39.75
N LYS A 51 2.26 -17.05 40.65
CA LYS A 51 2.89 -18.23 41.25
C LYS A 51 1.89 -19.15 41.99
N ASN A 52 0.84 -18.59 42.59
CA ASN A 52 -0.19 -19.32 43.33
C ASN A 52 -1.34 -19.84 42.48
N GLU A 53 -1.41 -19.50 41.18
CA GLU A 53 -2.48 -19.89 40.27
C GLU A 53 -2.08 -20.97 39.27
N VAL A 54 -0.80 -21.30 39.18
CA VAL A 54 -0.24 -22.26 38.24
C VAL A 54 0.68 -23.24 38.96
N SER A 55 0.98 -24.39 38.34
CA SER A 55 1.97 -25.34 38.87
C SER A 55 3.38 -24.73 38.89
N GLU A 56 4.26 -25.29 39.73
CA GLU A 56 5.63 -24.85 39.82
C GLU A 56 6.38 -24.99 38.47
N ASP A 57 6.13 -26.05 37.72
CA ASP A 57 6.70 -26.26 36.39
C ASP A 57 6.29 -25.18 35.44
N VAL A 58 5.02 -24.81 35.38
CA VAL A 58 4.53 -23.70 34.53
C VAL A 58 5.09 -22.36 34.98
N PHE A 59 5.21 -22.13 36.31
CA PHE A 59 5.81 -20.88 36.79
C PHE A 59 7.28 -20.72 36.42
N ASN A 60 8.02 -21.82 36.39
CA ASN A 60 9.45 -21.84 36.07
C ASN A 60 9.75 -21.76 34.59
N LEU A 61 8.74 -21.92 33.70
CA LEU A 61 8.90 -21.69 32.26
C LEU A 61 9.45 -20.30 31.91
N LYS A 62 9.25 -19.32 32.77
CA LYS A 62 9.84 -17.97 32.61
C LYS A 62 11.35 -17.97 32.40
N ASP A 63 12.08 -19.01 32.85
CA ASP A 63 13.53 -19.10 32.77
C ASP A 63 14.01 -19.89 31.55
N ALA A 64 13.09 -20.65 30.92
CA ALA A 64 13.35 -21.45 29.73
C ALA A 64 12.80 -20.84 28.43
N LEU A 65 11.67 -20.15 28.51
CA LEU A 65 11.05 -19.54 27.33
C LEU A 65 11.85 -18.35 26.82
N THR A 66 12.08 -18.35 25.51
CA THR A 66 12.73 -17.28 24.76
C THR A 66 11.72 -16.55 23.85
N GLN A 67 12.10 -15.39 23.37
CA GLN A 67 11.32 -14.68 22.35
C GLN A 67 11.12 -15.59 21.13
N GLU A 68 9.93 -15.56 20.54
CA GLU A 68 9.48 -16.40 19.41
C GLU A 68 9.25 -17.89 19.73
N SER A 69 9.41 -18.35 20.96
CA SER A 69 8.94 -19.68 21.37
C SER A 69 7.45 -19.84 21.08
N SER A 70 7.05 -21.02 20.61
CA SER A 70 5.64 -21.30 20.29
C SER A 70 4.96 -22.02 21.46
N VAL A 71 3.80 -21.50 21.86
CA VAL A 71 3.09 -21.95 23.06
C VAL A 71 1.58 -22.01 22.86
N GLU A 72 0.95 -22.86 23.68
CA GLU A 72 -0.47 -22.84 23.91
C GLU A 72 -0.72 -22.36 25.35
N ILE A 73 -1.59 -21.37 25.50
CA ILE A 73 -1.93 -20.76 26.76
C ILE A 73 -3.41 -21.01 27.05
N ARG A 74 -3.71 -21.65 28.19
CA ARG A 74 -5.06 -21.77 28.71
C ARG A 74 -5.21 -20.84 29.91
N GLY A 75 -6.28 -20.02 29.91
CA GLY A 75 -6.52 -19.06 30.97
C GLY A 75 -7.84 -18.34 30.86
N VAL A 76 -8.15 -17.51 31.84
CA VAL A 76 -9.40 -16.74 31.96
C VAL A 76 -9.19 -15.35 31.42
N VAL A 77 -10.09 -14.90 30.52
CA VAL A 77 -10.11 -13.53 30.01
C VAL A 77 -10.53 -12.58 31.12
N GLN A 78 -9.74 -11.54 31.36
CA GLN A 78 -10.06 -10.48 32.31
C GLN A 78 -10.10 -9.11 31.60
N SER A 79 -10.99 -8.24 32.07
CA SER A 79 -11.00 -6.83 31.67
C SER A 79 -9.79 -6.12 32.26
N ALA A 80 -9.02 -5.45 31.42
CA ALA A 80 -7.83 -4.71 31.77
C ALA A 80 -7.75 -3.36 31.02
N PRO A 81 -8.56 -2.35 31.39
CA PRO A 81 -8.70 -1.10 30.66
C PRO A 81 -7.38 -0.31 30.47
N ARG A 82 -6.36 -0.61 31.28
CA ARG A 82 -5.02 0.01 31.15
C ARG A 82 -4.15 -0.66 30.09
N GLN A 83 -4.51 -1.85 29.63
CA GLN A 83 -3.82 -2.53 28.53
C GLN A 83 -4.27 -1.97 27.20
N GLU A 84 -3.39 -1.97 26.24
CA GLU A 84 -3.65 -1.44 24.88
C GLU A 84 -4.89 -2.08 24.23
N PHE A 85 -5.10 -3.37 24.46
CA PHE A 85 -6.24 -4.11 23.92
C PHE A 85 -7.45 -4.16 24.86
N GLY A 86 -7.36 -3.58 26.06
CA GLY A 86 -8.43 -3.55 27.06
C GLY A 86 -8.66 -4.85 27.82
N PHE A 87 -7.88 -5.90 27.54
CA PHE A 87 -8.01 -7.25 28.11
C PHE A 87 -6.65 -7.84 28.44
N GLU A 88 -6.67 -8.84 29.33
CA GLU A 88 -5.53 -9.70 29.62
C GLU A 88 -6.00 -11.13 29.93
N ILE A 89 -5.07 -12.08 29.96
CA ILE A 89 -5.34 -13.49 30.27
C ILE A 89 -4.73 -13.84 31.61
N LEU A 90 -5.56 -14.23 32.58
CA LEU A 90 -5.06 -14.87 33.80
C LEU A 90 -4.76 -16.34 33.49
N VAL A 91 -3.49 -16.67 33.40
CA VAL A 91 -3.04 -17.99 32.95
C VAL A 91 -3.31 -19.08 33.99
N LYS A 92 -3.77 -20.21 33.49
CA LYS A 92 -3.96 -21.45 34.26
C LYS A 92 -2.97 -22.54 33.85
N ASN A 93 -2.61 -22.58 32.58
CA ASN A 93 -1.61 -23.52 32.06
C ASN A 93 -0.92 -23.01 30.83
N ILE A 94 0.33 -23.44 30.60
CA ILE A 94 1.11 -23.22 29.40
C ILE A 94 1.66 -24.55 28.90
N ASN A 95 1.35 -24.88 27.66
CA ASN A 95 1.98 -25.99 26.95
C ASN A 95 2.98 -25.40 25.93
N VAL A 96 4.23 -25.85 26.00
CA VAL A 96 5.29 -25.38 25.08
C VAL A 96 5.39 -26.34 23.93
N TYR A 97 5.20 -25.83 22.71
CA TYR A 97 5.41 -26.61 21.49
C TYR A 97 6.89 -26.64 21.12
N GLN A 98 7.55 -25.46 21.18
CA GLN A 98 8.96 -25.32 20.86
C GLN A 98 9.54 -24.11 21.55
N ILE A 99 10.75 -24.26 22.10
CA ILE A 99 11.60 -23.16 22.56
C ILE A 99 12.41 -22.68 21.35
N ALA A 100 12.30 -21.39 21.03
CA ALA A 100 13.03 -20.80 19.92
C ALA A 100 14.51 -20.57 20.28
N GLU A 101 15.36 -20.64 19.29
CA GLU A 101 16.76 -20.18 19.36
C GLU A 101 16.82 -18.66 19.55
N GLU A 102 18.02 -18.09 19.65
CA GLU A 102 18.20 -16.65 19.82
C GLU A 102 17.59 -15.88 18.65
N TYR A 103 16.65 -14.98 18.97
CA TYR A 103 15.97 -14.15 17.99
C TYR A 103 16.74 -12.82 17.83
N PRO A 104 17.23 -12.48 16.60
CA PRO A 104 18.16 -11.39 16.42
C PRO A 104 17.54 -10.00 16.58
N ILE A 105 16.21 -9.87 16.41
CA ILE A 105 15.51 -8.58 16.50
C ILE A 105 15.02 -8.38 17.94
N ALA A 106 15.82 -7.75 18.77
CA ALA A 106 15.43 -7.40 20.13
C ALA A 106 14.47 -6.18 20.14
N LEU A 107 13.81 -5.94 21.29
CA LEU A 107 12.92 -4.77 21.51
C LEU A 107 13.75 -3.50 21.78
N LYS A 108 14.57 -3.11 20.81
CA LYS A 108 15.38 -1.88 20.77
C LYS A 108 15.39 -1.34 19.35
N GLU A 109 15.90 -0.14 19.15
CA GLU A 109 16.12 0.39 17.80
C GLU A 109 17.20 -0.41 17.08
N HIS A 110 16.95 -0.68 15.80
CA HIS A 110 17.86 -1.34 14.88
C HIS A 110 18.00 -0.49 13.62
N GLY A 111 19.18 -0.50 13.00
CA GLY A 111 19.40 0.14 11.71
C GLY A 111 18.57 -0.50 10.61
N ILE A 112 18.17 0.32 9.64
CA ILE A 112 17.27 -0.12 8.55
C ILE A 112 17.90 -1.24 7.70
N GLU A 113 19.20 -1.20 7.44
CA GLU A 113 19.92 -2.22 6.69
C GLU A 113 19.81 -3.59 7.38
N PHE A 114 20.11 -3.64 8.69
CA PHE A 114 19.94 -4.87 9.48
C PHE A 114 18.52 -5.40 9.45
N LEU A 115 17.52 -4.53 9.52
CA LEU A 115 16.10 -4.93 9.47
C LEU A 115 15.71 -5.47 8.11
N LEU A 116 16.24 -4.90 7.03
CA LEU A 116 16.00 -5.38 5.66
C LEU A 116 16.65 -6.72 5.40
N ASP A 117 17.89 -6.94 5.88
CA ASP A 117 18.59 -8.23 5.79
C ASP A 117 17.85 -9.33 6.57
N ASN A 118 17.17 -8.94 7.67
CA ASN A 118 16.36 -9.84 8.48
C ASN A 118 14.85 -9.66 8.24
N ARG A 119 14.43 -9.27 7.03
CA ARG A 119 13.04 -8.90 6.72
C ARG A 119 12.04 -10.00 7.03
N HIS A 120 12.38 -11.26 6.80
CA HIS A 120 11.57 -12.45 7.10
C HIS A 120 11.23 -12.60 8.60
N LEU A 121 12.10 -12.08 9.47
CA LEU A 121 11.89 -12.01 10.92
C LEU A 121 11.22 -10.68 11.31
N TRP A 122 11.64 -9.58 10.67
CA TRP A 122 11.11 -8.24 10.96
C TRP A 122 9.59 -8.12 10.78
N LEU A 123 9.01 -8.90 9.85
CA LEU A 123 7.56 -8.99 9.63
C LEU A 123 6.77 -9.34 10.90
N ARG A 124 7.40 -9.95 11.90
CA ARG A 124 6.79 -10.30 13.19
C ARG A 124 6.68 -9.10 14.13
N SER A 125 7.35 -8.01 13.83
CA SER A 125 7.29 -6.75 14.60
C SER A 125 6.02 -5.96 14.29
N ARG A 126 5.60 -5.10 15.24
CA ARG A 126 4.31 -4.40 15.18
C ARG A 126 4.13 -3.54 13.93
N LYS A 127 5.10 -2.66 13.62
CA LYS A 127 4.96 -1.71 12.49
C LYS A 127 4.87 -2.41 11.13
N PRO A 128 5.79 -3.30 10.71
CA PRO A 128 5.65 -4.01 9.43
C PRO A 128 4.39 -4.88 9.36
N ASN A 129 3.99 -5.50 10.47
CA ASN A 129 2.75 -6.27 10.54
C ASN A 129 1.53 -5.38 10.27
N ALA A 130 1.46 -4.20 10.90
CA ALA A 130 0.40 -3.22 10.66
C ALA A 130 0.37 -2.74 9.21
N VAL A 131 1.52 -2.42 8.61
CA VAL A 131 1.62 -2.03 7.20
C VAL A 131 1.05 -3.11 6.28
N LEU A 132 1.44 -4.37 6.47
CA LEU A 132 0.95 -5.46 5.62
C LEU A 132 -0.55 -5.74 5.80
N LYS A 133 -1.10 -5.56 7.00
CA LYS A 133 -2.55 -5.68 7.22
C LYS A 133 -3.31 -4.57 6.50
N ILE A 134 -2.85 -3.32 6.61
CA ILE A 134 -3.44 -2.19 5.87
C ILE A 134 -3.34 -2.46 4.37
N ARG A 135 -2.17 -2.86 3.87
CA ARG A 135 -1.98 -3.20 2.47
C ARG A 135 -2.99 -4.25 1.99
N SER A 136 -3.17 -5.34 2.75
CA SER A 136 -4.15 -6.39 2.42
C SER A 136 -5.58 -5.86 2.34
N VAL A 137 -5.98 -4.94 3.24
CA VAL A 137 -7.30 -4.30 3.21
C VAL A 137 -7.45 -3.40 1.99
N VAL A 138 -6.41 -2.61 1.68
CA VAL A 138 -6.41 -1.71 0.51
C VAL A 138 -6.46 -2.51 -0.79
N GLU A 139 -5.68 -3.58 -0.93
CA GLU A 139 -5.71 -4.46 -2.13
C GLU A 139 -7.09 -5.10 -2.34
N LYS A 140 -7.76 -5.50 -1.25
CA LYS A 140 -9.15 -5.97 -1.33
C LYS A 140 -10.10 -4.84 -1.74
N ALA A 141 -9.96 -3.67 -1.13
CA ALA A 141 -10.80 -2.52 -1.43
C ALA A 141 -10.66 -2.05 -2.89
N CYS A 142 -9.46 -2.12 -3.48
CA CYS A 142 -9.26 -1.87 -4.90
C CYS A 142 -10.17 -2.77 -5.76
N ARG A 143 -10.18 -4.06 -5.49
CA ARG A 143 -11.02 -5.01 -6.23
C ARG A 143 -12.50 -4.79 -6.00
N ASP A 144 -12.92 -4.65 -4.75
CA ASP A 144 -14.30 -4.39 -4.39
C ASP A 144 -14.83 -3.12 -5.12
N PHE A 145 -14.03 -2.05 -5.17
CA PHE A 145 -14.40 -0.80 -5.82
C PHE A 145 -14.70 -0.96 -7.32
N PHE A 146 -13.82 -1.66 -8.04
CA PHE A 146 -13.97 -1.85 -9.47
C PHE A 146 -15.03 -2.91 -9.82
N ASP A 147 -15.07 -4.01 -9.06
CA ASP A 147 -16.05 -5.07 -9.24
C ASP A 147 -17.49 -4.55 -9.02
N GLU A 148 -17.72 -3.68 -8.02
CA GLU A 148 -19.00 -3.03 -7.76
C GLU A 148 -19.44 -2.02 -8.83
N ARG A 149 -18.53 -1.64 -9.75
CA ARG A 149 -18.77 -0.69 -10.87
C ARG A 149 -18.74 -1.36 -12.24
N ASP A 150 -18.92 -2.68 -12.28
CA ASP A 150 -18.95 -3.50 -13.50
C ASP A 150 -17.64 -3.49 -14.32
N PHE A 151 -16.50 -3.30 -13.66
CA PHE A 151 -15.21 -3.51 -14.29
C PHE A 151 -14.84 -5.00 -14.29
N VAL A 152 -14.24 -5.45 -15.37
CA VAL A 152 -13.72 -6.81 -15.49
C VAL A 152 -12.21 -6.82 -15.21
N LEU A 153 -11.77 -7.62 -14.23
CA LEU A 153 -10.34 -7.84 -13.98
C LEU A 153 -9.74 -8.63 -15.16
N VAL A 154 -8.72 -8.07 -15.78
CA VAL A 154 -7.96 -8.70 -16.85
C VAL A 154 -6.48 -8.69 -16.50
N ASP A 155 -5.92 -9.85 -16.22
CA ASP A 155 -4.50 -9.98 -15.90
C ASP A 155 -3.65 -9.80 -17.18
N SER A 156 -2.72 -8.85 -17.14
CA SER A 156 -1.80 -8.57 -18.24
C SER A 156 -0.54 -9.46 -18.16
N PRO A 157 0.07 -9.82 -19.30
CA PRO A 157 1.33 -10.57 -19.30
C PRO A 157 2.46 -9.81 -18.59
N MET A 158 3.25 -10.53 -17.80
CA MET A 158 4.47 -9.98 -17.20
C MET A 158 5.63 -9.89 -18.19
N PHE A 159 5.71 -10.81 -19.15
CA PHE A 159 6.68 -10.75 -20.24
C PHE A 159 6.04 -10.13 -21.47
N THR A 160 6.63 -9.07 -21.97
CA THR A 160 6.12 -8.31 -23.13
C THR A 160 7.24 -8.05 -24.14
N PRO A 161 6.95 -8.01 -25.43
CA PRO A 161 7.91 -7.53 -26.44
C PRO A 161 8.02 -6.01 -26.49
N ASN A 162 7.06 -5.27 -25.91
CA ASN A 162 6.91 -3.82 -26.11
C ASN A 162 7.10 -3.04 -24.80
N ALA A 163 7.62 -1.81 -24.93
CA ALA A 163 7.57 -0.80 -23.88
C ALA A 163 6.21 -0.08 -23.93
N ALA A 164 5.60 0.14 -22.77
CA ALA A 164 4.34 0.88 -22.64
C ALA A 164 4.58 2.41 -22.55
N GLU A 165 5.70 2.82 -21.99
CA GLU A 165 6.10 4.21 -21.83
C GLU A 165 7.46 4.43 -22.49
N GLY A 166 7.72 5.65 -22.98
CA GLY A 166 8.94 6.04 -23.67
C GLY A 166 10.23 5.97 -22.85
N THR A 167 10.25 5.23 -21.77
CA THR A 167 11.40 5.06 -20.91
C THR A 167 12.39 4.06 -21.48
N THR A 168 13.65 4.42 -21.40
CA THR A 168 14.78 3.77 -22.07
C THR A 168 15.28 2.51 -21.35
N THR A 169 14.81 2.17 -20.14
CA THR A 169 15.39 1.10 -19.33
C THR A 169 14.37 0.03 -18.95
N LEU A 170 14.41 -1.06 -19.69
CA LEU A 170 13.64 -2.27 -19.46
C LEU A 170 14.52 -3.36 -18.85
N PHE A 171 13.95 -4.21 -18.00
CA PHE A 171 14.58 -5.47 -17.62
C PHE A 171 14.41 -6.46 -18.77
N GLU A 172 15.49 -6.69 -19.52
CA GLU A 172 15.52 -7.61 -20.67
C GLU A 172 15.80 -9.06 -20.21
N THR A 173 15.15 -10.02 -20.84
CA THR A 173 15.40 -11.45 -20.66
C THR A 173 15.38 -12.20 -21.99
N ASP A 174 16.08 -13.35 -22.06
CA ASP A 174 15.92 -14.29 -23.16
C ASP A 174 14.62 -15.08 -22.97
N TYR A 175 13.75 -15.05 -23.97
CA TYR A 175 12.51 -15.80 -24.02
C TYR A 175 12.54 -16.77 -25.21
N PHE A 176 13.17 -17.93 -25.01
CA PHE A 176 13.31 -18.98 -26.01
C PHE A 176 13.97 -18.50 -27.33
N GLY A 177 15.06 -17.74 -27.22
CA GLY A 177 15.80 -17.20 -28.36
C GLY A 177 15.20 -15.89 -28.92
N ARG A 178 14.23 -15.29 -28.25
CA ARG A 178 13.69 -13.95 -28.54
C ARG A 178 13.90 -13.04 -27.34
N LYS A 179 14.01 -11.74 -27.60
CA LYS A 179 13.99 -10.75 -26.51
C LYS A 179 12.59 -10.59 -25.96
N ALA A 180 12.47 -10.57 -24.64
CA ALA A 180 11.30 -10.12 -23.92
C ALA A 180 11.73 -9.24 -22.76
N TYR A 181 10.79 -8.46 -22.25
CA TYR A 181 11.02 -7.51 -21.17
C TYR A 181 9.99 -7.75 -20.07
N LEU A 182 10.38 -7.45 -18.83
CA LEU A 182 9.40 -7.34 -17.75
C LEU A 182 8.54 -6.11 -17.96
N THR A 183 7.23 -6.26 -17.83
CA THR A 183 6.25 -5.22 -18.14
C THR A 183 6.41 -3.99 -17.25
N GLN A 184 6.26 -2.80 -17.82
CA GLN A 184 6.17 -1.53 -17.10
C GLN A 184 4.75 -1.17 -16.69
N SER A 185 3.73 -1.74 -17.39
CA SER A 185 2.32 -1.41 -17.25
C SER A 185 1.47 -2.47 -17.95
N GLY A 186 0.27 -2.67 -17.47
CA GLY A 186 -0.76 -3.47 -18.15
C GLY A 186 -1.64 -2.67 -19.10
N GLN A 187 -1.43 -1.36 -19.23
CA GLN A 187 -2.28 -0.43 -19.95
C GLN A 187 -2.61 -0.88 -21.38
N LEU A 188 -1.61 -1.17 -22.21
CA LEU A 188 -1.84 -1.51 -23.62
C LEU A 188 -2.65 -2.79 -23.81
N TYR A 189 -2.54 -3.75 -22.90
CA TYR A 189 -3.37 -4.95 -22.89
C TYR A 189 -4.80 -4.65 -22.44
N SER A 190 -4.96 -3.79 -21.44
CA SER A 190 -6.27 -3.34 -20.93
C SER A 190 -7.00 -2.50 -21.98
N GLU A 191 -6.30 -1.64 -22.75
CA GLU A 191 -6.88 -0.90 -23.88
C GLU A 191 -7.45 -1.83 -24.96
N ALA A 192 -6.79 -2.96 -25.24
CA ALA A 192 -7.36 -3.96 -26.14
C ALA A 192 -8.58 -4.65 -25.52
N ALA A 193 -8.57 -4.90 -24.21
CA ALA A 193 -9.65 -5.60 -23.51
C ALA A 193 -10.94 -4.75 -23.39
N ILE A 194 -10.85 -3.42 -23.28
CA ILE A 194 -12.05 -2.56 -23.22
C ILE A 194 -12.90 -2.66 -24.48
N MET A 195 -12.31 -3.00 -25.62
CA MET A 195 -13.07 -3.23 -26.86
C MET A 195 -14.04 -4.43 -26.76
N ALA A 196 -13.80 -5.33 -25.80
CA ALA A 196 -14.66 -6.49 -25.53
C ALA A 196 -15.54 -6.29 -24.29
N PHE A 197 -15.05 -5.60 -23.28
CA PHE A 197 -15.67 -5.54 -21.94
C PHE A 197 -16.14 -4.14 -21.51
N ASN A 198 -15.85 -3.10 -22.30
CA ASN A 198 -16.16 -1.70 -22.02
C ASN A 198 -15.37 -1.08 -20.84
N LYS A 199 -15.29 -1.76 -19.72
CA LYS A 199 -14.53 -1.35 -18.53
C LYS A 199 -13.71 -2.53 -18.06
N THR A 200 -12.40 -2.33 -17.95
CA THR A 200 -11.47 -3.33 -17.43
C THR A 200 -10.52 -2.70 -16.43
N TYR A 201 -9.92 -3.52 -15.61
CA TYR A 201 -8.74 -3.12 -14.85
C TYR A 201 -7.75 -4.27 -14.78
N CYS A 202 -6.47 -3.98 -14.71
CA CYS A 202 -5.48 -4.93 -14.28
C CYS A 202 -4.96 -4.57 -12.90
N PHE A 203 -4.50 -5.56 -12.14
CA PHE A 203 -3.89 -5.36 -10.85
C PHE A 203 -2.70 -6.32 -10.72
N GLY A 204 -1.54 -5.86 -11.11
CA GLY A 204 -0.38 -6.71 -11.27
C GLY A 204 0.96 -6.03 -11.00
N PRO A 205 2.05 -6.81 -11.00
CA PRO A 205 3.39 -6.30 -10.82
C PRO A 205 3.87 -5.55 -12.06
N CYS A 206 4.54 -4.42 -11.81
CA CYS A 206 5.20 -3.59 -12.82
C CYS A 206 6.66 -3.41 -12.46
N PHE A 207 7.50 -3.27 -13.48
CA PHE A 207 8.95 -3.26 -13.35
C PHE A 207 9.54 -2.06 -14.11
N ARG A 208 10.36 -1.26 -13.43
CA ARG A 208 11.10 -0.15 -14.02
C ARG A 208 12.58 -0.28 -13.69
N ALA A 209 13.42 -0.45 -14.71
CA ALA A 209 14.86 -0.70 -14.55
C ALA A 209 15.65 0.60 -14.27
N GLU A 210 15.11 1.48 -13.46
CA GLU A 210 15.70 2.76 -13.12
C GLU A 210 16.45 2.69 -11.80
N LYS A 211 17.71 3.16 -11.81
CA LYS A 211 18.53 3.30 -10.61
C LYS A 211 18.17 4.58 -9.86
N SER A 212 17.02 4.60 -9.24
CA SER A 212 16.61 5.73 -8.41
C SER A 212 17.02 5.52 -6.95
N LYS A 213 17.55 6.58 -6.32
CA LYS A 213 17.84 6.62 -4.88
C LYS A 213 16.77 7.38 -4.09
N THR A 214 15.62 7.64 -4.69
CA THR A 214 14.53 8.35 -4.01
C THR A 214 13.75 7.40 -3.10
N ARG A 215 13.01 7.96 -2.15
CA ARG A 215 12.13 7.19 -1.25
C ARG A 215 10.82 6.73 -1.93
N ARG A 216 10.54 7.22 -3.15
CA ARG A 216 9.26 7.05 -3.85
C ARG A 216 9.33 6.06 -5.01
N HIS A 217 10.53 5.68 -5.49
CA HIS A 217 10.70 4.81 -6.65
C HIS A 217 11.18 3.44 -6.24
N LEU A 218 10.46 2.42 -6.69
CA LEU A 218 10.84 1.02 -6.59
C LEU A 218 11.06 0.46 -8.00
N THR A 219 11.93 -0.53 -8.13
CA THR A 219 12.16 -1.24 -9.39
C THR A 219 11.09 -2.29 -9.67
N GLU A 220 10.37 -2.72 -8.64
CA GLU A 220 9.24 -3.64 -8.70
C GLU A 220 8.14 -3.13 -7.76
N PHE A 221 6.94 -2.96 -8.28
CA PHE A 221 5.77 -2.51 -7.54
C PHE A 221 4.48 -3.01 -8.20
N TRP A 222 3.37 -2.88 -7.50
CA TRP A 222 2.06 -3.26 -8.03
C TRP A 222 1.29 -2.02 -8.44
N MET A 223 0.72 -2.05 -9.64
CA MET A 223 -0.19 -1.02 -10.14
C MET A 223 -1.59 -1.57 -10.28
N ILE A 224 -2.57 -0.68 -10.10
CA ILE A 224 -3.95 -0.91 -10.48
C ILE A 224 -4.28 0.07 -11.58
N GLU A 225 -4.70 -0.45 -12.72
CA GLU A 225 -4.76 0.30 -13.97
C GLU A 225 -6.12 0.07 -14.63
N PRO A 226 -7.14 0.88 -14.29
CA PRO A 226 -8.44 0.82 -14.94
C PRO A 226 -8.40 1.51 -16.30
N GLU A 227 -9.07 0.90 -17.27
CA GLU A 227 -9.33 1.49 -18.59
C GLU A 227 -10.83 1.44 -18.89
N MET A 228 -11.37 2.53 -19.44
CA MET A 228 -12.79 2.72 -19.67
C MET A 228 -13.06 3.25 -21.07
N ALA A 229 -13.89 2.53 -21.84
CA ALA A 229 -14.35 3.05 -23.12
C ALA A 229 -15.36 4.18 -22.90
N PHE A 230 -15.35 5.18 -23.80
CA PHE A 230 -16.27 6.32 -23.82
C PHE A 230 -16.16 7.31 -22.67
N TYR A 231 -15.16 7.19 -21.81
CA TYR A 231 -14.86 8.14 -20.74
C TYR A 231 -14.01 9.30 -21.29
N ASP A 232 -14.34 10.52 -20.88
CA ASP A 232 -13.49 11.68 -21.09
C ASP A 232 -12.56 11.95 -19.89
N ILE A 233 -11.80 13.05 -19.97
CA ILE A 233 -10.87 13.41 -18.89
C ILE A 233 -11.58 13.74 -17.58
N HIS A 234 -12.80 14.29 -17.65
CA HIS A 234 -13.56 14.65 -16.45
C HIS A 234 -14.12 13.39 -15.77
N ASP A 235 -14.65 12.44 -16.55
CA ASP A 235 -15.07 11.13 -16.05
C ASP A 235 -13.92 10.38 -15.37
N ASN A 236 -12.70 10.45 -15.95
CA ASN A 236 -11.51 9.85 -15.38
C ASN A 236 -11.14 10.51 -14.04
N MET A 237 -11.16 11.84 -13.96
CA MET A 237 -10.90 12.56 -12.71
C MET A 237 -11.93 12.23 -11.64
N ASP A 238 -13.21 12.12 -11.99
CA ASP A 238 -14.29 11.77 -11.06
C ASP A 238 -14.08 10.35 -10.50
N LEU A 239 -13.77 9.38 -11.36
CA LEU A 239 -13.48 8.01 -10.94
C LEU A 239 -12.25 7.94 -10.02
N ALA A 240 -11.18 8.66 -10.34
CA ALA A 240 -9.98 8.71 -9.52
C ALA A 240 -10.24 9.30 -8.12
N GLU A 241 -11.06 10.36 -8.05
CA GLU A 241 -11.49 10.97 -6.78
C GLU A 241 -12.30 9.99 -5.92
N GLU A 242 -13.30 9.32 -6.52
CA GLU A 242 -14.09 8.30 -5.84
C GLU A 242 -13.23 7.13 -5.37
N PHE A 243 -12.32 6.67 -6.19
CA PHE A 243 -11.44 5.55 -5.90
C PHE A 243 -10.55 5.82 -4.69
N VAL A 244 -9.81 6.94 -4.68
CA VAL A 244 -8.94 7.30 -3.55
C VAL A 244 -9.74 7.50 -2.27
N THR A 245 -10.90 8.15 -2.37
CA THR A 245 -11.81 8.32 -1.23
C THR A 245 -12.24 6.96 -0.67
N TYR A 246 -12.64 6.02 -1.52
CA TYR A 246 -13.07 4.68 -1.10
C TYR A 246 -11.94 3.91 -0.40
N LEU A 247 -10.70 3.97 -0.92
CA LEU A 247 -9.55 3.32 -0.31
C LEU A 247 -9.22 3.86 1.08
N VAL A 248 -9.21 5.20 1.22
CA VAL A 248 -8.94 5.85 2.50
C VAL A 248 -10.03 5.51 3.52
N GLN A 249 -11.30 5.57 3.14
CA GLN A 249 -12.42 5.18 4.01
C GLN A 249 -12.37 3.71 4.40
N SER A 250 -11.97 2.83 3.46
CA SER A 250 -11.78 1.40 3.76
C SER A 250 -10.69 1.17 4.79
N ALA A 251 -9.57 1.90 4.70
CA ALA A 251 -8.48 1.82 5.68
C ALA A 251 -8.92 2.35 7.07
N LEU A 252 -9.59 3.50 7.12
CA LEU A 252 -10.11 4.09 8.36
C LEU A 252 -11.08 3.15 9.07
N ASN A 253 -12.00 2.53 8.34
CA ASN A 253 -13.04 1.67 8.89
C ASN A 253 -12.50 0.29 9.33
N ASN A 254 -11.55 -0.27 8.60
CA ASN A 254 -11.12 -1.66 8.81
C ASN A 254 -9.77 -1.81 9.52
N CYS A 255 -8.97 -0.74 9.64
CA CYS A 255 -7.60 -0.78 10.19
C CYS A 255 -7.33 0.24 11.30
N PRO A 256 -8.29 0.57 12.21
CA PRO A 256 -8.07 1.62 13.21
C PRO A 256 -6.92 1.30 14.17
N ASN A 257 -6.73 0.03 14.53
CA ASN A 257 -5.63 -0.41 15.41
C ASN A 257 -4.26 -0.32 14.69
N GLU A 258 -4.20 -0.71 13.45
CA GLU A 258 -3.00 -0.68 12.61
C GLU A 258 -2.56 0.78 12.36
N LEU A 259 -3.51 1.65 12.06
CA LEU A 259 -3.24 3.09 11.91
C LEU A 259 -2.71 3.71 13.20
N LYS A 260 -3.25 3.31 14.36
CA LYS A 260 -2.75 3.73 15.68
C LYS A 260 -1.33 3.21 15.95
N ILE A 261 -1.01 1.96 15.60
CA ILE A 261 0.34 1.38 15.72
C ILE A 261 1.35 2.16 14.87
N LEU A 262 0.92 2.67 13.72
CA LEU A 262 1.73 3.50 12.83
C LEU A 262 1.76 4.98 13.26
N GLU A 263 1.06 5.35 14.32
CA GLU A 263 0.97 6.73 14.82
C GLU A 263 0.43 7.70 13.76
N ARG A 264 -0.47 7.19 12.87
CA ARG A 264 -1.05 7.98 11.79
C ARG A 264 -2.07 8.98 12.33
N ASP A 265 -1.94 10.24 11.94
CA ASP A 265 -2.93 11.27 12.23
C ASP A 265 -4.21 11.00 11.44
N LEU A 266 -5.26 10.53 12.13
CA LEU A 266 -6.53 10.18 11.52
C LEU A 266 -7.28 11.40 10.99
N ASN A 267 -7.14 12.56 11.61
CA ASN A 267 -7.80 13.79 11.15
C ASN A 267 -7.37 14.18 9.73
N LYS A 268 -6.12 13.88 9.37
CA LYS A 268 -5.63 14.10 8.01
C LYS A 268 -6.25 13.15 7.00
N LEU A 269 -6.43 11.88 7.38
CA LEU A 269 -7.10 10.90 6.52
C LEU A 269 -8.61 11.20 6.38
N GLU A 270 -9.28 11.62 7.45
CA GLU A 270 -10.69 11.97 7.42
C GLU A 270 -11.02 13.15 6.51
N LYS A 271 -10.04 14.03 6.24
CA LYS A 271 -10.17 15.12 5.28
C LYS A 271 -10.21 14.65 3.82
N ILE A 272 -9.75 13.43 3.53
CA ILE A 272 -9.75 12.88 2.17
C ILE A 272 -11.16 12.47 1.77
N ALA A 273 -11.91 13.44 1.32
CA ALA A 273 -13.29 13.33 0.86
C ALA A 273 -13.56 14.35 -0.27
N PRO A 274 -14.45 14.04 -1.24
CA PRO A 274 -14.78 14.93 -2.34
C PRO A 274 -15.29 16.30 -1.87
N PRO A 275 -15.17 17.37 -2.70
CA PRO A 275 -14.42 17.38 -3.95
C PRO A 275 -12.91 17.56 -3.72
N PHE A 276 -12.10 16.99 -4.64
CA PHE A 276 -10.66 17.26 -4.68
C PHE A 276 -10.38 18.50 -5.54
N PRO A 277 -9.38 19.33 -5.18
CA PRO A 277 -8.93 20.44 -6.02
C PRO A 277 -8.49 19.94 -7.40
N ARG A 278 -8.90 20.66 -8.46
CA ARG A 278 -8.48 20.43 -9.84
C ARG A 278 -7.87 21.72 -10.35
N ILE A 279 -6.58 21.70 -10.66
CA ILE A 279 -5.83 22.84 -11.17
C ILE A 279 -5.18 22.47 -12.51
N THR A 280 -5.00 23.45 -13.37
CA THR A 280 -4.25 23.26 -14.61
C THR A 280 -2.75 23.20 -14.31
N TYR A 281 -1.98 22.68 -15.28
CA TYR A 281 -0.52 22.71 -15.21
C TYR A 281 0.00 24.16 -15.05
N ASP A 282 -0.60 25.12 -15.74
CA ASP A 282 -0.21 26.53 -15.64
C ASP A 282 -0.43 27.08 -14.22
N GLU A 283 -1.57 26.79 -13.60
CA GLU A 283 -1.83 27.16 -12.21
C GLU A 283 -0.85 26.51 -11.23
N ALA A 284 -0.44 25.26 -11.50
CA ALA A 284 0.60 24.57 -10.71
C ALA A 284 1.97 25.27 -10.85
N VAL A 285 2.35 25.70 -12.06
CA VAL A 285 3.56 26.50 -12.29
C VAL A 285 3.50 27.84 -11.56
N GLU A 286 2.34 28.49 -11.57
CA GLU A 286 2.14 29.76 -10.82
C GLU A 286 2.32 29.55 -9.31
N ILE A 287 1.87 28.42 -8.76
CA ILE A 287 2.12 28.06 -7.35
C ILE A 287 3.61 27.98 -7.06
N LEU A 288 4.40 27.31 -7.93
CA LEU A 288 5.85 27.20 -7.76
C LEU A 288 6.54 28.59 -7.81
N HIS A 289 6.19 29.41 -8.79
CA HIS A 289 6.75 30.77 -8.92
C HIS A 289 6.39 31.64 -7.72
N ARG A 290 5.16 31.55 -7.21
CA ARG A 290 4.72 32.28 -6.00
C ARG A 290 5.51 31.87 -4.76
N LYS A 291 5.96 30.61 -4.70
CA LYS A 291 6.83 30.09 -3.63
C LYS A 291 8.31 30.41 -3.85
N GLY A 292 8.66 31.10 -4.93
CA GLY A 292 10.05 31.48 -5.26
C GLY A 292 10.87 30.31 -5.83
N ILE A 293 10.22 29.28 -6.32
CA ILE A 293 10.86 28.13 -6.96
C ILE A 293 10.95 28.42 -8.45
N GLU A 294 12.19 28.42 -8.98
CA GLU A 294 12.43 28.55 -10.42
C GLU A 294 11.95 27.26 -11.12
N PHE A 295 11.11 27.43 -12.13
CA PHE A 295 10.59 26.32 -12.91
C PHE A 295 10.33 26.76 -14.35
N GLU A 296 10.87 26.02 -15.31
CA GLU A 296 10.69 26.29 -16.74
C GLU A 296 9.38 25.64 -17.21
N TRP A 297 8.51 26.45 -17.81
CA TRP A 297 7.26 25.97 -18.39
C TRP A 297 7.54 24.94 -19.48
N GLY A 298 6.80 23.85 -19.51
CA GLY A 298 7.02 22.75 -20.44
C GLY A 298 7.94 21.65 -19.89
N SER A 299 8.39 21.76 -18.65
CA SER A 299 9.14 20.72 -17.95
C SER A 299 8.20 19.81 -17.15
N ASP A 300 8.65 18.61 -16.81
CA ASP A 300 7.92 17.71 -15.89
C ASP A 300 8.21 18.07 -14.43
N PHE A 301 7.23 17.83 -13.53
CA PHE A 301 7.42 18.09 -12.11
C PHE A 301 8.23 16.97 -11.47
N GLY A 302 9.34 17.32 -10.86
CA GLY A 302 10.08 16.40 -10.00
C GLY A 302 9.53 16.40 -8.57
N ALA A 303 9.95 15.43 -7.76
CA ALA A 303 9.49 15.26 -6.37
C ALA A 303 9.53 16.52 -5.48
N PRO A 304 10.50 17.46 -5.58
CA PRO A 304 10.46 18.72 -4.84
C PRO A 304 9.30 19.64 -5.29
N HIS A 305 9.00 19.67 -6.59
CA HIS A 305 7.94 20.49 -7.16
C HIS A 305 6.56 19.97 -6.73
N GLU A 306 6.32 18.67 -6.87
CA GLU A 306 5.11 18.01 -6.38
C GLU A 306 4.87 18.26 -4.88
N THR A 307 5.92 18.16 -4.07
CA THR A 307 5.86 18.46 -2.63
C THR A 307 5.44 19.91 -2.41
N ALA A 308 6.09 20.86 -3.10
CA ALA A 308 5.79 22.27 -2.93
C ALA A 308 4.36 22.63 -3.38
N ILE A 309 3.85 22.02 -4.45
CA ILE A 309 2.48 22.21 -4.91
C ILE A 309 1.50 21.62 -3.87
N SER A 310 1.73 20.39 -3.42
CA SER A 310 0.82 19.68 -2.52
C SER A 310 0.70 20.30 -1.13
N GLU A 311 1.69 21.08 -0.69
CA GLU A 311 1.63 21.82 0.60
C GLU A 311 0.50 22.84 0.69
N ASP A 312 -0.03 23.32 -0.42
CA ASP A 312 -1.15 24.27 -0.45
C ASP A 312 -2.52 23.58 -0.26
N PHE A 313 -2.55 22.25 -0.19
CA PHE A 313 -3.77 21.46 -0.16
C PHE A 313 -3.78 20.43 0.99
N ASP A 314 -4.93 20.32 1.66
CA ASP A 314 -5.19 19.29 2.68
C ASP A 314 -5.66 17.94 2.09
N LYS A 315 -5.94 17.91 0.79
CA LYS A 315 -6.48 16.78 0.02
C LYS A 315 -5.59 16.50 -1.18
N PRO A 316 -5.70 15.34 -1.84
CA PRO A 316 -5.08 15.14 -3.13
C PRO A 316 -5.50 16.23 -4.11
N VAL A 317 -4.56 16.76 -4.86
CA VAL A 317 -4.78 17.75 -5.92
C VAL A 317 -4.58 17.10 -7.28
N MET A 318 -5.49 17.35 -8.21
CA MET A 318 -5.39 16.87 -9.59
C MET A 318 -4.82 18.00 -10.45
N ILE A 319 -3.69 17.74 -11.10
CA ILE A 319 -3.06 18.65 -12.07
C ILE A 319 -3.37 18.12 -13.45
N TRP A 320 -4.04 18.91 -14.28
CA TRP A 320 -4.46 18.50 -15.61
C TRP A 320 -4.10 19.52 -16.69
N LYS A 321 -4.35 19.22 -17.97
CA LYS A 321 -3.90 20.01 -19.12
C LYS A 321 -2.36 20.17 -19.14
N TRP A 322 -1.68 19.04 -19.26
CA TRP A 322 -0.23 18.99 -19.31
C TRP A 322 0.31 19.43 -20.67
N PRO A 323 1.53 20.02 -20.73
CA PRO A 323 2.19 20.28 -22.01
C PRO A 323 2.37 18.99 -22.80
N ALA A 324 1.98 19.01 -24.07
CA ALA A 324 1.92 17.81 -24.91
C ALA A 324 3.28 17.12 -25.12
N GLU A 325 4.37 17.89 -25.06
CA GLU A 325 5.72 17.36 -25.26
C GLU A 325 6.31 16.65 -24.04
N THR A 326 5.67 16.79 -22.86
CA THR A 326 6.10 16.11 -21.63
C THR A 326 5.36 14.80 -21.36
N LYS A 327 4.32 14.50 -22.14
CA LYS A 327 3.43 13.35 -21.90
C LYS A 327 3.40 12.38 -23.08
N ALA A 328 3.01 11.14 -22.79
CA ALA A 328 3.05 10.04 -23.74
C ALA A 328 2.22 10.27 -25.01
N PHE A 329 2.66 9.67 -26.10
CA PHE A 329 2.13 9.85 -27.47
C PHE A 329 0.64 9.53 -27.62
N TYR A 330 0.11 8.64 -26.79
CA TYR A 330 -1.27 8.17 -26.85
C TYR A 330 -2.29 9.12 -26.20
N MET A 331 -1.83 10.17 -25.51
CA MET A 331 -2.73 11.12 -24.85
C MET A 331 -3.37 12.06 -25.86
N LYS A 332 -4.68 12.25 -25.75
CA LYS A 332 -5.46 13.14 -26.63
C LYS A 332 -5.03 14.59 -26.40
N ARG A 333 -4.75 15.29 -27.50
CA ARG A 333 -4.53 16.74 -27.44
C ARG A 333 -5.82 17.46 -27.06
N ASP A 334 -5.69 18.54 -26.28
CA ASP A 334 -6.82 19.41 -25.98
C ASP A 334 -7.34 20.07 -27.26
N PRO A 335 -8.62 19.87 -27.63
CA PRO A 335 -9.17 20.45 -28.85
C PRO A 335 -9.25 21.99 -28.83
N GLU A 336 -9.17 22.61 -27.66
CA GLU A 336 -9.20 24.05 -27.50
C GLU A 336 -7.79 24.66 -27.62
N ASP A 337 -6.75 23.90 -27.23
CA ASP A 337 -5.34 24.34 -27.33
C ASP A 337 -4.41 23.12 -27.46
N GLU A 338 -3.96 22.84 -28.66
CA GLU A 338 -3.13 21.68 -28.99
C GLU A 338 -1.74 21.67 -28.31
N ARG A 339 -1.35 22.74 -27.59
CA ARG A 339 -0.13 22.73 -26.78
C ARG A 339 -0.26 21.79 -25.58
N TYR A 340 -1.49 21.48 -25.18
CA TYR A 340 -1.78 20.61 -24.05
C TYR A 340 -2.35 19.25 -24.48
N VAL A 341 -2.22 18.29 -23.57
CA VAL A 341 -2.93 17.01 -23.62
C VAL A 341 -3.93 16.92 -22.48
N LEU A 342 -4.99 16.14 -22.69
CA LEU A 342 -5.98 15.81 -21.68
C LEU A 342 -5.45 14.70 -20.76
N GLY A 343 -4.36 15.01 -20.07
CA GLY A 343 -3.72 14.20 -19.04
C GLY A 343 -4.00 14.76 -17.64
N VAL A 344 -3.95 13.92 -16.63
CA VAL A 344 -4.10 14.27 -15.23
C VAL A 344 -3.15 13.47 -14.36
N ASP A 345 -2.49 14.14 -13.42
CA ASP A 345 -1.72 13.53 -12.34
C ASP A 345 -2.34 13.93 -11.00
N MET A 346 -2.63 12.97 -10.14
CA MET A 346 -3.13 13.22 -8.80
C MET A 346 -1.98 13.16 -7.80
N ILE A 347 -1.71 14.29 -7.15
CA ILE A 347 -0.64 14.45 -6.18
C ILE A 347 -1.23 14.35 -4.76
N ALA A 348 -0.73 13.40 -3.97
CA ALA A 348 -1.14 13.23 -2.59
C ALA A 348 -0.54 14.33 -1.68
N PRO A 349 -1.28 14.78 -0.65
CA PRO A 349 -0.77 15.74 0.32
C PRO A 349 0.39 15.18 1.16
N GLU A 350 0.96 15.99 2.04
CA GLU A 350 2.05 15.62 2.96
C GLU A 350 3.35 15.17 2.25
N GLY A 351 3.54 15.54 0.99
CA GLY A 351 4.75 15.22 0.24
C GLY A 351 4.87 13.78 -0.22
N PHE A 352 3.77 13.01 -0.27
CA PHE A 352 3.79 11.64 -0.81
C PHE A 352 3.98 11.61 -2.33
N GLY A 353 3.64 12.69 -3.05
CA GLY A 353 3.83 12.81 -4.49
C GLY A 353 2.69 12.23 -5.30
N GLU A 354 2.96 11.98 -6.57
CA GLU A 354 2.00 11.39 -7.52
C GLU A 354 1.57 10.00 -7.07
N ILE A 355 0.24 9.78 -7.05
CA ILE A 355 -0.38 8.50 -6.71
C ILE A 355 -1.22 7.93 -7.85
N ILE A 356 -1.67 8.76 -8.78
CA ILE A 356 -2.41 8.36 -9.99
C ILE A 356 -1.93 9.24 -11.14
N GLY A 357 -1.58 8.62 -12.27
CA GLY A 357 -1.45 9.25 -13.57
C GLY A 357 -2.54 8.72 -14.50
N GLY A 358 -3.13 9.56 -15.33
CA GLY A 358 -4.17 9.15 -16.24
C GLY A 358 -4.37 10.10 -17.41
N SER A 359 -5.15 9.69 -18.41
CA SER A 359 -5.43 10.55 -19.57
C SER A 359 -6.66 10.09 -20.34
N GLN A 360 -7.24 11.00 -21.12
CA GLN A 360 -8.06 10.64 -22.24
C GLN A 360 -7.17 10.20 -23.41
N ARG A 361 -7.50 9.08 -24.05
CA ARG A 361 -6.72 8.54 -25.18
C ARG A 361 -7.06 9.24 -26.48
N GLU A 362 -6.07 9.35 -27.39
CA GLU A 362 -6.31 9.83 -28.76
C GLU A 362 -7.08 8.79 -29.55
N GLU A 363 -8.16 9.20 -30.17
CA GLU A 363 -9.07 8.35 -30.95
C GLU A 363 -8.88 8.48 -32.48
N ASP A 364 -8.20 9.55 -32.94
CA ASP A 364 -7.89 9.74 -34.34
C ASP A 364 -6.58 9.02 -34.70
N ILE A 365 -6.72 7.96 -35.50
CA ILE A 365 -5.58 7.14 -35.93
C ILE A 365 -4.51 7.94 -36.65
N ASN A 366 -4.87 8.98 -37.41
CA ASN A 366 -3.90 9.78 -38.14
C ASN A 366 -3.08 10.67 -37.19
N LYS A 367 -3.71 11.21 -36.16
CA LYS A 367 -3.03 11.96 -35.09
C LYS A 367 -2.11 11.06 -34.30
N LEU A 368 -2.58 9.86 -33.93
CA LEU A 368 -1.79 8.87 -33.20
C LEU A 368 -0.54 8.46 -34.00
N LEU A 369 -0.70 8.09 -35.27
CA LEU A 369 0.43 7.74 -36.13
C LEU A 369 1.40 8.91 -36.34
N ALA A 370 0.89 10.13 -36.45
CA ALA A 370 1.75 11.32 -36.54
C ALA A 370 2.61 11.51 -35.27
N ARG A 371 2.04 11.24 -34.09
CA ARG A 371 2.77 11.30 -32.82
C ARG A 371 3.83 10.18 -32.72
N ILE A 372 3.47 8.93 -33.04
CA ILE A 372 4.41 7.79 -33.08
C ILE A 372 5.61 8.12 -33.95
N LYS A 373 5.36 8.67 -35.14
CA LYS A 373 6.42 9.07 -36.06
C LYS A 373 7.26 10.24 -35.54
N HIS A 374 6.62 11.24 -34.93
CA HIS A 374 7.32 12.40 -34.35
C HIS A 374 8.28 11.98 -33.22
N GLU A 375 7.86 11.05 -32.39
CA GLU A 375 8.64 10.53 -31.26
C GLU A 375 9.61 9.40 -31.66
N ASN A 376 9.68 9.06 -32.96
CA ASN A 376 10.52 7.98 -33.49
C ASN A 376 10.28 6.61 -32.83
N LEU A 377 9.04 6.34 -32.45
CA LEU A 377 8.65 5.05 -31.89
C LEU A 377 8.49 3.99 -32.99
N PRO A 378 8.67 2.68 -32.67
CA PRO A 378 8.39 1.62 -33.64
C PRO A 378 6.91 1.63 -34.07
N GLU A 379 6.67 1.43 -35.36
CA GLU A 379 5.30 1.33 -35.92
C GLU A 379 4.69 -0.07 -35.74
N GLU A 380 5.44 -1.05 -35.18
CA GLU A 380 5.03 -2.45 -34.98
C GLU A 380 4.48 -2.69 -33.56
#